data_70403177bb36f3df4fa5a3163dcecc32
#
_entry.id   70403177bb36f3df4fa5a3163dcecc32
#
_cell.length_a   1.000
_cell.length_b   1.000
_cell.length_c   1.000
_cell.angle_alpha   90.00
_cell.angle_beta   90.00
_cell.angle_gamma   90.00
#
_symmetry.space_group_name_H-M   'P 1'
#
loop_
_entity.id
_entity.type
_entity.pdbx_description
1 polymer ?
#
loop_
_entity_poly.entity_id
_entity_poly.type
_entity_poly.pdbx_seq_one_letter_code
_entity_poly.pdbx_strand_id
1 'polypeptide(L)'
;KTIANQEITPYIQELGTNFTNFILTNVGSMKNEGMEINLNLGLLKNATTSIDLGLNATYNKNTVTGLSLVPDTSSIGIQVGGISGGIGNTAQIHTVGHPTFTYFFYESTYNADGSPIEDQFIDQNNDSIINIDDRVRTGNPNPNWFLGANLNASYKNWFVGTSMRAELGAYVYNNLASNYGNLQAGNSTFNSSNIHASFLETNFQGNSNEQLLSNYFLEKANFLRMDYFTFGYNFKNMLSDKFSLNAAFTINNVFVLTKYSGMDPEVVGGIDNNIYPRPRIYSLNLTFDF
;
A
#
# COMPACT_ATOMS: atom_id res chain seq x y z
N LYS A 1 -7.75 -21.15 8.40
CA LYS A 1 -9.20 -21.02 8.23
C LYS A 1 -9.45 -20.55 6.80
N THR A 2 -10.12 -21.36 5.99
CA THR A 2 -10.48 -21.01 4.60
C THR A 2 -11.61 -19.99 4.68
N ILE A 3 -11.42 -18.80 4.16
CA ILE A 3 -12.49 -17.85 3.94
C ILE A 3 -12.75 -17.87 2.44
N ALA A 4 -13.78 -18.58 2.03
CA ALA A 4 -14.38 -18.41 0.72
C ALA A 4 -15.16 -17.11 0.78
N ASN A 5 -14.83 -16.13 -0.04
CA ASN A 5 -15.71 -15.03 -0.45
C ASN A 5 -14.89 -13.88 -1.01
N GLN A 6 -14.47 -14.04 -2.25
CA GLN A 6 -14.27 -12.89 -3.12
C GLN A 6 -14.87 -13.27 -4.47
N GLU A 7 -15.73 -12.40 -4.99
CA GLU A 7 -16.28 -12.53 -6.33
C GLU A 7 -15.13 -12.50 -7.34
N ILE A 8 -14.63 -13.68 -7.65
CA ILE A 8 -13.85 -13.88 -8.85
C ILE A 8 -14.85 -14.42 -9.83
N THR A 9 -15.21 -13.64 -10.81
CA THR A 9 -16.21 -13.97 -11.82
C THR A 9 -15.59 -14.83 -12.91
N PRO A 10 -15.72 -16.15 -12.89
CA PRO A 10 -15.52 -16.92 -14.10
C PRO A 10 -16.85 -17.03 -14.81
N TYR A 11 -16.81 -16.86 -16.10
CA TYR A 11 -17.94 -17.12 -16.96
C TYR A 11 -18.07 -18.62 -17.20
N ILE A 12 -19.13 -19.24 -16.68
CA ILE A 12 -19.52 -20.59 -17.08
C ILE A 12 -20.55 -20.42 -18.20
N GLN A 13 -20.20 -20.87 -19.38
CA GLN A 13 -21.13 -20.88 -20.49
C GLN A 13 -22.08 -22.08 -20.31
N GLU A 14 -23.31 -21.83 -19.89
CA GLU A 14 -24.37 -22.83 -19.92
C GLU A 14 -25.21 -22.65 -21.18
N LEU A 15 -25.24 -23.71 -22.02
CA LEU A 15 -26.02 -23.75 -23.25
C LEU A 15 -27.52 -23.77 -22.94
N GLY A 16 -28.22 -22.71 -23.29
CA GLY A 16 -29.68 -22.75 -23.51
C GLY A 16 -30.56 -22.33 -22.33
N THR A 17 -30.03 -21.85 -21.18
CA THR A 17 -30.87 -21.53 -20.02
C THR A 17 -30.87 -20.04 -19.62
N ASN A 18 -30.03 -19.21 -20.21
CA ASN A 18 -29.90 -17.78 -19.82
C ASN A 18 -29.81 -16.87 -21.05
N PHE A 19 -30.37 -15.66 -20.97
CA PHE A 19 -30.30 -14.64 -22.05
C PHE A 19 -28.88 -14.21 -22.41
N THR A 20 -27.92 -14.36 -21.48
CA THR A 20 -26.54 -13.91 -21.62
C THR A 20 -25.53 -15.06 -21.80
N ASN A 21 -25.93 -16.31 -21.69
CA ASN A 21 -25.06 -17.50 -21.64
C ASN A 21 -23.93 -17.41 -20.57
N PHE A 22 -24.07 -16.53 -19.60
CA PHE A 22 -23.11 -16.32 -18.50
C PHE A 22 -23.84 -16.37 -17.18
N ILE A 23 -23.30 -17.13 -16.23
CA ILE A 23 -23.77 -17.16 -14.85
C ILE A 23 -22.69 -16.57 -13.95
N LEU A 24 -23.08 -15.56 -13.17
CA LEU A 24 -22.24 -15.00 -12.13
C LEU A 24 -22.26 -15.94 -10.92
N THR A 25 -21.10 -16.50 -10.54
CA THR A 25 -20.99 -17.40 -9.39
C THR A 25 -19.65 -17.26 -8.69
N ASN A 26 -19.62 -17.58 -7.38
CA ASN A 26 -18.40 -17.58 -6.58
C ASN A 26 -17.62 -18.87 -6.83
N VAL A 27 -16.52 -18.80 -7.55
CA VAL A 27 -15.67 -19.96 -7.86
C VAL A 27 -14.25 -19.83 -7.36
N GLY A 28 -13.83 -18.57 -7.03
CA GLY A 28 -12.51 -18.32 -6.48
C GLY A 28 -12.39 -18.76 -5.03
N SER A 29 -11.21 -19.20 -4.64
CA SER A 29 -10.86 -19.50 -3.26
C SER A 29 -9.51 -18.92 -2.89
N MET A 30 -9.37 -18.46 -1.64
CA MET A 30 -8.13 -17.99 -1.08
C MET A 30 -7.96 -18.47 0.35
N LYS A 31 -6.73 -18.51 0.80
CA LYS A 31 -6.33 -18.85 2.16
C LYS A 31 -5.58 -17.67 2.79
N ASN A 32 -5.97 -17.31 4.02
CA ASN A 32 -5.24 -16.37 4.86
C ASN A 32 -4.73 -17.10 6.10
N GLU A 33 -3.45 -16.98 6.37
CA GLU A 33 -2.79 -17.57 7.54
C GLU A 33 -1.97 -16.47 8.22
N GLY A 34 -2.04 -16.44 9.56
CA GLY A 34 -1.33 -15.42 10.29
C GLY A 34 -1.20 -15.70 11.78
N MET A 35 -0.48 -14.83 12.44
CA MET A 35 -0.26 -14.82 13.88
C MET A 35 -0.36 -13.38 14.38
N GLU A 36 -0.99 -13.23 15.54
CA GLU A 36 -1.13 -11.94 16.21
C GLU A 36 -0.58 -12.03 17.64
N ILE A 37 0.19 -11.02 18.02
CA ILE A 37 0.76 -10.87 19.37
C ILE A 37 0.39 -9.48 19.87
N ASN A 38 -0.23 -9.41 21.05
CA ASN A 38 -0.51 -8.16 21.74
C ASN A 38 0.12 -8.21 23.13
N LEU A 39 0.84 -7.14 23.48
CA LEU A 39 1.55 -7.00 24.74
C LEU A 39 1.25 -5.63 25.35
N ASN A 40 0.72 -5.61 26.58
CA ASN A 40 0.49 -4.39 27.34
C ASN A 40 1.33 -4.42 28.60
N LEU A 41 2.19 -3.43 28.77
CA LEU A 41 3.16 -3.33 29.85
C LEU A 41 2.93 -2.05 30.65
N GLY A 42 2.63 -2.19 31.93
CA GLY A 42 2.76 -1.10 32.91
C GLY A 42 4.22 -1.00 33.34
N LEU A 43 5.00 -0.16 32.66
CA LEU A 43 6.45 -0.04 32.91
C LEU A 43 6.77 0.61 34.24
N LEU A 44 5.94 1.56 34.65
CA LEU A 44 6.07 2.28 35.91
C LEU A 44 4.69 2.74 36.37
N LYS A 45 4.39 2.51 37.66
CA LYS A 45 3.19 3.04 38.27
C LYS A 45 3.45 3.35 39.75
N ASN A 46 3.44 4.64 40.08
CA ASN A 46 3.54 5.12 41.45
C ASN A 46 2.60 6.31 41.67
N ALA A 47 2.63 6.94 42.85
CA ALA A 47 1.72 8.04 43.19
C ALA A 47 1.78 9.26 42.25
N THR A 48 2.88 9.47 41.51
CA THR A 48 3.11 10.66 40.69
C THR A 48 3.36 10.35 39.22
N THR A 49 3.67 9.10 38.89
CA THR A 49 4.12 8.72 37.55
C THR A 49 3.44 7.46 37.11
N SER A 50 2.94 7.42 35.87
CA SER A 50 2.59 6.19 35.18
C SER A 50 3.21 6.16 33.79
N ILE A 51 3.65 5.00 33.34
CA ILE A 51 4.15 4.74 31.99
C ILE A 51 3.58 3.41 31.53
N ASP A 52 2.73 3.47 30.53
CA ASP A 52 2.07 2.32 29.93
C ASP A 52 2.48 2.19 28.45
N LEU A 53 2.95 1.01 28.06
CA LEU A 53 3.38 0.68 26.70
C LEU A 53 2.54 -0.46 26.17
N GLY A 54 1.84 -0.22 25.06
CA GLY A 54 1.16 -1.23 24.27
C GLY A 54 1.96 -1.53 23.00
N LEU A 55 2.15 -2.82 22.70
CA LEU A 55 2.79 -3.28 21.48
C LEU A 55 1.89 -4.32 20.81
N ASN A 56 1.77 -4.26 19.50
CA ASN A 56 1.14 -5.30 18.72
C ASN A 56 1.98 -5.67 17.51
N ALA A 57 1.91 -6.92 17.12
CA ALA A 57 2.54 -7.43 15.91
C ALA A 57 1.60 -8.45 15.26
N THR A 58 1.28 -8.24 14.00
CA THR A 58 0.46 -9.14 13.20
C THR A 58 1.25 -9.56 11.97
N TYR A 59 1.38 -10.85 11.75
CA TYR A 59 1.85 -11.43 10.50
C TYR A 59 0.69 -12.04 9.77
N ASN A 60 0.55 -11.73 8.48
CA ASN A 60 -0.49 -12.30 7.63
C ASN A 60 0.08 -12.70 6.27
N LYS A 61 -0.33 -13.88 5.78
CA LYS A 61 0.00 -14.37 4.44
C LYS A 61 -1.28 -14.75 3.72
N ASN A 62 -1.52 -14.10 2.60
CA ASN A 62 -2.61 -14.40 1.68
C ASN A 62 -2.11 -15.31 0.55
N THR A 63 -2.94 -16.27 0.11
CA THR A 63 -2.63 -17.13 -1.05
C THR A 63 -3.92 -17.46 -1.78
N VAL A 64 -3.97 -17.23 -3.07
CA VAL A 64 -5.05 -17.71 -3.96
C VAL A 64 -4.92 -19.21 -4.12
N THR A 65 -5.97 -19.96 -3.84
CA THR A 65 -5.97 -21.45 -3.89
C THR A 65 -6.77 -22.00 -5.07
N GLY A 66 -7.63 -21.19 -5.67
CA GLY A 66 -8.39 -21.56 -6.86
C GLY A 66 -8.97 -20.33 -7.55
N LEU A 67 -9.13 -20.39 -8.87
CA LEU A 67 -9.69 -19.32 -9.71
C LEU A 67 -10.86 -19.79 -10.58
N SER A 68 -11.10 -21.10 -10.65
CA SER A 68 -12.16 -21.70 -11.47
C SER A 68 -12.69 -22.98 -10.83
N LEU A 69 -13.90 -23.41 -11.22
CA LEU A 69 -14.47 -24.68 -10.77
C LEU A 69 -13.73 -25.89 -11.33
N VAL A 70 -13.22 -25.75 -12.55
CA VAL A 70 -12.40 -26.77 -13.20
C VAL A 70 -10.98 -26.22 -13.28
N PRO A 71 -9.98 -26.91 -12.72
CA PRO A 71 -8.59 -26.46 -12.81
C PRO A 71 -8.18 -26.28 -14.27
N ASP A 72 -7.77 -25.07 -14.63
CA ASP A 72 -7.18 -24.76 -15.93
C ASP A 72 -5.69 -24.46 -15.73
N THR A 73 -4.85 -25.40 -16.16
CA THR A 73 -3.40 -25.29 -16.05
C THR A 73 -2.78 -24.41 -17.14
N SER A 74 -3.55 -24.04 -18.16
CA SER A 74 -3.13 -23.16 -19.26
C SER A 74 -3.38 -21.68 -18.95
N SER A 75 -4.21 -21.37 -17.96
CA SER A 75 -4.54 -20.01 -17.58
C SER A 75 -3.39 -19.32 -16.85
N ILE A 76 -2.95 -18.19 -17.36
CA ILE A 76 -1.95 -17.34 -16.67
C ILE A 76 -2.51 -16.70 -15.39
N GLY A 77 -3.84 -16.63 -15.24
CA GLY A 77 -4.54 -15.99 -14.14
C GLY A 77 -5.51 -14.88 -14.59
N ILE A 78 -6.08 -14.15 -13.63
CA ILE A 78 -7.03 -13.05 -13.88
C ILE A 78 -6.29 -11.72 -13.71
N GLN A 79 -6.10 -11.00 -14.80
CA GLN A 79 -5.44 -9.68 -14.78
C GLN A 79 -6.37 -8.62 -14.20
N VAL A 80 -5.83 -7.79 -13.31
CA VAL A 80 -6.53 -6.73 -12.56
C VAL A 80 -5.61 -5.52 -12.36
N GLY A 81 -6.10 -4.45 -11.71
CA GLY A 81 -5.30 -3.28 -11.39
C GLY A 81 -4.98 -2.45 -12.63
N GLY A 82 -6.00 -1.81 -13.19
CA GLY A 82 -5.83 -0.88 -14.32
C GLY A 82 -4.94 0.30 -13.97
N ILE A 83 -4.09 0.72 -14.91
CA ILE A 83 -3.16 1.84 -14.79
C ILE A 83 -3.53 2.98 -15.72
N SER A 84 -3.11 4.20 -15.36
CA SER A 84 -3.16 5.35 -16.26
C SER A 84 -2.04 5.23 -17.30
N GLY A 85 -2.29 5.80 -18.50
CA GLY A 85 -1.29 5.85 -19.59
C GLY A 85 -1.40 4.76 -20.64
N GLY A 86 -2.18 3.71 -20.40
CA GLY A 86 -2.43 2.67 -21.40
C GLY A 86 -3.82 2.09 -21.25
N ILE A 87 -4.67 2.27 -22.26
CA ILE A 87 -6.04 1.70 -22.23
C ILE A 87 -5.95 0.18 -22.24
N GLY A 88 -6.56 -0.45 -21.20
CA GLY A 88 -6.58 -1.90 -21.05
C GLY A 88 -5.35 -2.51 -20.36
N ASN A 89 -4.34 -1.70 -20.03
CA ASN A 89 -3.18 -2.18 -19.29
C ASN A 89 -3.53 -2.46 -17.82
N THR A 90 -3.08 -3.61 -17.34
CA THR A 90 -3.25 -4.07 -15.96
C THR A 90 -1.90 -4.44 -15.36
N ALA A 91 -1.64 -3.91 -14.15
CA ALA A 91 -0.37 -4.07 -13.45
C ALA A 91 -0.33 -5.29 -12.53
N GLN A 92 -1.48 -5.90 -12.25
CA GLN A 92 -1.62 -6.96 -11.25
C GLN A 92 -2.33 -8.18 -11.82
N ILE A 93 -2.15 -9.32 -11.15
CA ILE A 93 -2.78 -10.58 -11.54
C ILE A 93 -3.17 -11.40 -10.30
N HIS A 94 -4.30 -12.07 -10.35
CA HIS A 94 -4.64 -13.16 -9.44
C HIS A 94 -4.19 -14.48 -10.06
N THR A 95 -3.27 -15.18 -9.41
CA THR A 95 -2.75 -16.48 -9.86
C THR A 95 -2.73 -17.45 -8.69
N VAL A 96 -3.10 -18.70 -8.95
CA VAL A 96 -3.04 -19.78 -7.94
C VAL A 96 -1.61 -19.93 -7.41
N GLY A 97 -1.48 -20.06 -6.10
CA GLY A 97 -0.19 -20.14 -5.41
C GLY A 97 0.46 -18.81 -5.02
N HIS A 98 -0.09 -17.68 -5.49
CA HIS A 98 0.41 -16.34 -5.21
C HIS A 98 -0.59 -15.54 -4.36
N PRO A 99 -0.15 -14.44 -3.72
CA PRO A 99 -1.04 -13.48 -3.08
C PRO A 99 -2.01 -12.84 -4.09
N THR A 100 -3.15 -12.36 -3.59
CA THR A 100 -4.03 -11.51 -4.39
C THR A 100 -3.31 -10.22 -4.79
N PHE A 101 -3.65 -9.70 -5.98
CA PHE A 101 -3.05 -8.47 -6.51
C PHE A 101 -1.52 -8.55 -6.67
N THR A 102 -0.96 -9.75 -6.93
CA THR A 102 0.45 -9.90 -7.28
C THR A 102 0.76 -9.08 -8.52
N TYR A 103 1.83 -8.28 -8.49
CA TYR A 103 2.24 -7.52 -9.67
C TYR A 103 2.76 -8.44 -10.77
N PHE A 104 2.47 -8.05 -12.02
CA PHE A 104 2.76 -8.84 -13.20
C PHE A 104 3.38 -7.95 -14.27
N PHE A 105 4.72 -7.90 -14.28
CA PHE A 105 5.51 -6.91 -14.99
C PHE A 105 6.61 -7.55 -15.85
N TYR A 106 7.04 -6.82 -16.87
CA TYR A 106 8.31 -7.08 -17.56
C TYR A 106 9.47 -6.71 -16.63
N GLU A 107 10.52 -7.51 -16.67
CA GLU A 107 11.75 -7.26 -15.94
C GLU A 107 12.68 -6.39 -16.78
N SER A 108 12.96 -5.16 -16.30
CA SER A 108 13.80 -4.19 -17.00
C SER A 108 15.25 -4.62 -17.06
N THR A 109 15.93 -4.27 -18.14
CA THR A 109 17.40 -4.34 -18.25
C THR A 109 18.05 -3.02 -17.82
N TYR A 110 19.31 -3.09 -17.41
CA TYR A 110 20.03 -1.96 -16.85
C TYR A 110 21.40 -1.79 -17.49
N ASN A 111 21.82 -0.52 -17.62
CA ASN A 111 23.19 -0.18 -17.96
C ASN A 111 24.17 -0.55 -16.83
N ALA A 112 25.47 -0.49 -17.12
CA ALA A 112 26.52 -0.76 -16.13
C ALA A 112 26.53 0.22 -14.94
N ASP A 113 25.99 1.41 -15.11
CA ASP A 113 25.82 2.43 -14.07
C ASP A 113 24.55 2.26 -13.23
N GLY A 114 23.71 1.27 -13.54
CA GLY A 114 22.47 0.97 -12.86
C GLY A 114 21.25 1.75 -13.39
N SER A 115 21.39 2.58 -14.42
CA SER A 115 20.25 3.23 -15.06
C SER A 115 19.44 2.24 -15.89
N PRO A 116 18.10 2.32 -15.91
CA PRO A 116 17.27 1.43 -16.73
C PRO A 116 17.43 1.77 -18.22
N ILE A 117 17.34 0.75 -19.07
CA ILE A 117 17.34 0.92 -20.53
C ILE A 117 15.89 0.96 -21.00
N GLU A 118 15.52 2.04 -21.70
CA GLU A 118 14.17 2.23 -22.22
C GLU A 118 13.78 1.10 -23.18
N ASP A 119 12.57 0.56 -23.01
CA ASP A 119 11.97 -0.47 -23.87
C ASP A 119 12.81 -1.75 -24.05
N GLN A 120 13.70 -2.05 -23.08
CA GLN A 120 14.46 -3.29 -23.07
C GLN A 120 14.14 -4.11 -21.83
N PHE A 121 13.74 -5.35 -22.07
CA PHE A 121 13.28 -6.29 -21.04
C PHE A 121 13.97 -7.63 -21.19
N ILE A 122 13.95 -8.41 -20.09
CA ILE A 122 14.49 -9.78 -20.10
C ILE A 122 13.48 -10.69 -20.80
N ASP A 123 13.92 -11.38 -21.84
CA ASP A 123 13.20 -12.47 -22.50
C ASP A 123 13.28 -13.70 -21.59
N GLN A 124 12.17 -14.01 -20.92
CA GLN A 124 12.11 -15.06 -19.89
C GLN A 124 12.06 -16.46 -20.48
N ASN A 125 11.50 -16.62 -21.68
CA ASN A 125 11.33 -17.88 -22.35
C ASN A 125 12.37 -18.15 -23.46
N ASN A 126 13.22 -17.13 -23.79
CA ASN A 126 14.25 -17.15 -24.80
C ASN A 126 13.75 -17.41 -26.23
N ASP A 127 12.55 -16.90 -26.57
CA ASP A 127 11.98 -17.01 -27.92
C ASP A 127 12.29 -15.79 -28.81
N SER A 128 13.00 -14.80 -28.28
CA SER A 128 13.38 -13.52 -28.91
C SER A 128 12.19 -12.60 -29.21
N ILE A 129 11.05 -12.80 -28.55
CA ILE A 129 9.83 -11.99 -28.71
C ILE A 129 9.37 -11.53 -27.33
N ILE A 130 9.50 -10.26 -27.03
CA ILE A 130 8.97 -9.69 -25.77
C ILE A 130 7.46 -9.60 -25.83
N ASN A 131 6.78 -10.39 -25.00
CA ASN A 131 5.33 -10.47 -24.94
C ASN A 131 4.84 -10.83 -23.53
N ILE A 132 3.55 -11.12 -23.33
CA ILE A 132 2.96 -11.40 -22.03
C ILE A 132 3.62 -12.59 -21.30
N ASP A 133 4.22 -13.53 -22.03
CA ASP A 133 4.86 -14.72 -21.47
C ASP A 133 6.20 -14.37 -20.77
N ASP A 134 6.77 -13.16 -21.03
CA ASP A 134 7.96 -12.64 -20.38
C ASP A 134 7.66 -11.83 -19.11
N ARG A 135 6.39 -11.68 -18.77
CA ARG A 135 6.02 -10.96 -17.54
C ARG A 135 6.19 -11.85 -16.33
N VAL A 136 6.85 -11.33 -15.30
CA VAL A 136 7.11 -12.02 -14.04
C VAL A 136 6.16 -11.58 -12.93
N ARG A 137 5.87 -12.51 -12.03
CA ARG A 137 5.07 -12.24 -10.83
C ARG A 137 6.00 -11.82 -9.70
N THR A 138 5.85 -10.58 -9.22
CA THR A 138 6.76 -10.03 -8.22
C THR A 138 6.03 -9.12 -7.24
N GLY A 139 6.20 -9.34 -5.93
CA GLY A 139 5.60 -8.50 -4.90
C GLY A 139 4.07 -8.45 -4.94
N ASN A 140 3.47 -7.75 -4.00
CA ASN A 140 2.04 -7.47 -3.93
C ASN A 140 1.81 -6.24 -3.03
N PRO A 141 0.64 -5.58 -3.07
CA PRO A 141 0.38 -4.37 -2.28
C PRO A 141 0.09 -4.63 -0.81
N ASN A 142 -0.15 -5.88 -0.42
CA ASN A 142 -0.56 -6.20 0.94
C ASN A 142 0.65 -6.39 1.84
N PRO A 143 0.77 -5.66 2.96
CA PRO A 143 1.84 -5.90 3.93
C PRO A 143 1.75 -7.30 4.54
N ASN A 144 2.90 -7.93 4.76
CA ASN A 144 2.96 -9.17 5.52
C ASN A 144 3.00 -8.91 7.04
N TRP A 145 3.58 -7.80 7.46
CA TRP A 145 3.70 -7.42 8.84
C TRP A 145 3.03 -6.08 9.12
N PHE A 146 2.22 -6.07 10.18
CA PHE A 146 1.65 -4.88 10.78
C PHE A 146 2.16 -4.79 12.21
N LEU A 147 2.88 -3.71 12.52
CA LEU A 147 3.43 -3.46 13.84
C LEU A 147 2.82 -2.18 14.40
N GLY A 148 2.47 -2.19 15.67
CA GLY A 148 1.95 -1.03 16.35
C GLY A 148 2.59 -0.85 17.73
N ALA A 149 2.74 0.42 18.13
CA ALA A 149 3.21 0.80 19.44
C ALA A 149 2.42 2.02 19.95
N ASN A 150 1.91 1.91 21.18
CA ASN A 150 1.22 2.99 21.86
C ASN A 150 1.93 3.25 23.17
N LEU A 151 2.33 4.50 23.42
CA LEU A 151 2.92 4.93 24.69
C LEU A 151 2.02 5.97 25.32
N ASN A 152 1.66 5.75 26.58
CA ASN A 152 1.03 6.74 27.44
C ASN A 152 1.87 6.92 28.67
N ALA A 153 2.22 8.16 28.98
CA ALA A 153 2.96 8.47 30.18
C ALA A 153 2.36 9.69 30.90
N SER A 154 2.41 9.66 32.22
CA SER A 154 2.02 10.79 33.04
C SER A 154 3.05 11.03 34.15
N TYR A 155 3.29 12.28 34.44
CA TYR A 155 4.10 12.72 35.58
C TYR A 155 3.42 13.90 36.29
N LYS A 156 2.94 13.67 37.51
CA LYS A 156 2.10 14.64 38.25
C LYS A 156 0.89 15.04 37.40
N ASN A 157 0.86 16.27 36.93
CA ASN A 157 -0.22 16.83 36.12
C ASN A 157 0.08 16.81 34.60
N TRP A 158 1.30 16.48 34.20
CA TRP A 158 1.69 16.35 32.80
C TRP A 158 1.29 15.00 32.24
N PHE A 159 0.91 14.96 30.99
CA PHE A 159 0.72 13.70 30.26
C PHE A 159 1.20 13.79 28.83
N VAL A 160 1.60 12.65 28.32
CA VAL A 160 1.98 12.46 26.93
C VAL A 160 1.39 11.16 26.40
N GLY A 161 0.93 11.19 25.17
CA GLY A 161 0.42 10.03 24.47
C GLY A 161 0.90 10.01 23.03
N THR A 162 1.23 8.85 22.51
CA THR A 162 1.59 8.68 21.11
C THR A 162 1.21 7.31 20.58
N SER A 163 0.94 7.24 19.28
CA SER A 163 0.75 5.99 18.55
C SER A 163 1.63 5.98 17.32
N MET A 164 2.27 4.83 17.12
CA MET A 164 3.10 4.54 15.96
C MET A 164 2.66 3.23 15.33
N ARG A 165 2.81 3.14 14.02
CA ARG A 165 2.61 1.88 13.29
C ARG A 165 3.63 1.74 12.16
N ALA A 166 3.93 0.50 11.82
CA ALA A 166 4.75 0.17 10.69
C ALA A 166 4.10 -0.95 9.87
N GLU A 167 4.22 -0.86 8.56
CA GLU A 167 3.80 -1.90 7.64
C GLU A 167 4.98 -2.32 6.78
N LEU A 168 5.21 -3.65 6.68
CA LEU A 168 6.37 -4.19 6.00
C LEU A 168 5.97 -5.30 5.02
N GLY A 169 6.64 -5.34 3.88
CA GLY A 169 6.43 -6.36 2.85
C GLY A 169 5.53 -5.92 1.71
N ALA A 170 4.92 -4.73 1.79
CA ALA A 170 4.13 -4.17 0.71
C ALA A 170 4.99 -3.58 -0.40
N TYR A 171 4.44 -3.60 -1.61
CA TYR A 171 4.96 -2.90 -2.77
C TYR A 171 3.89 -1.96 -3.32
N VAL A 172 4.32 -0.88 -3.95
CA VAL A 172 3.46 0.08 -4.66
C VAL A 172 4.02 0.30 -6.06
N TYR A 173 3.16 0.21 -7.04
CA TYR A 173 3.49 0.64 -8.40
C TYR A 173 3.26 2.14 -8.53
N ASN A 174 4.35 2.89 -8.78
CA ASN A 174 4.34 4.33 -8.93
C ASN A 174 3.90 4.69 -10.36
N ASN A 175 2.57 4.67 -10.58
CA ASN A 175 2.01 4.97 -11.90
C ASN A 175 2.13 6.45 -12.27
N LEU A 176 2.30 7.34 -11.29
CA LEU A 176 2.58 8.74 -11.55
C LEU A 176 3.96 8.89 -12.21
N ALA A 177 4.97 8.23 -11.65
CA ALA A 177 6.32 8.24 -12.19
C ALA A 177 6.40 7.56 -13.57
N SER A 178 5.73 6.43 -13.76
CA SER A 178 5.74 5.71 -15.05
C SER A 178 5.03 6.47 -16.17
N ASN A 179 3.88 7.08 -15.87
CA ASN A 179 3.05 7.76 -16.87
C ASN A 179 3.59 9.15 -17.24
N TYR A 180 4.16 9.89 -16.27
CA TYR A 180 4.61 11.28 -16.47
C TYR A 180 6.14 11.44 -16.43
N GLY A 181 6.91 10.38 -16.21
CA GLY A 181 8.37 10.40 -16.14
C GLY A 181 9.07 10.21 -17.48
N ASN A 182 8.50 10.71 -18.58
CA ASN A 182 9.08 10.62 -19.93
C ASN A 182 8.87 11.92 -20.70
N LEU A 183 9.65 12.13 -21.77
CA LEU A 183 9.62 13.37 -22.55
C LEU A 183 8.31 13.53 -23.32
N GLN A 184 7.70 12.44 -23.79
CA GLN A 184 6.43 12.47 -24.51
C GLN A 184 5.29 13.01 -23.66
N ALA A 185 5.27 12.72 -22.37
CA ALA A 185 4.26 13.24 -21.43
C ALA A 185 4.32 14.77 -21.31
N GLY A 186 5.53 15.36 -21.37
CA GLY A 186 5.73 16.82 -21.36
C GLY A 186 5.34 17.51 -22.67
N ASN A 187 5.31 16.79 -23.78
CA ASN A 187 5.01 17.30 -25.12
C ASN A 187 3.56 17.07 -25.57
N SER A 188 2.67 16.68 -24.65
CA SER A 188 1.27 16.45 -25.00
C SER A 188 0.61 17.72 -25.57
N THR A 189 0.01 17.62 -26.74
CA THR A 189 -0.65 18.73 -27.46
C THR A 189 -1.82 19.34 -26.67
N PHE A 190 -2.35 18.63 -25.68
CA PHE A 190 -3.54 19.03 -24.94
C PHE A 190 -3.27 19.47 -23.49
N ASN A 191 -2.07 19.18 -22.96
CA ASN A 191 -1.68 19.60 -21.62
C ASN A 191 -0.19 19.91 -21.59
N SER A 192 0.18 21.15 -21.31
CA SER A 192 1.53 21.50 -20.86
C SER A 192 1.70 20.99 -19.42
N SER A 193 1.82 19.68 -19.24
CA SER A 193 2.05 19.06 -17.95
C SER A 193 3.53 19.15 -17.61
N ASN A 194 3.85 19.34 -16.34
CA ASN A 194 5.21 19.16 -15.86
C ASN A 194 5.61 17.68 -16.00
N ILE A 195 6.82 17.43 -16.45
CA ILE A 195 7.41 16.09 -16.45
C ILE A 195 7.69 15.70 -15.00
N HIS A 196 7.40 14.45 -14.62
CA HIS A 196 7.72 13.94 -13.31
C HIS A 196 9.24 13.84 -13.09
N ALA A 197 9.70 14.06 -11.85
CA ALA A 197 11.13 14.10 -11.52
C ALA A 197 11.90 12.80 -11.85
N SER A 198 11.21 11.65 -11.94
CA SER A 198 11.81 10.38 -12.38
C SER A 198 12.48 10.46 -13.76
N PHE A 199 12.06 11.38 -14.61
CA PHE A 199 12.73 11.64 -15.89
C PHE A 199 14.22 11.99 -15.74
N LEU A 200 14.61 12.67 -14.65
CA LEU A 200 16.01 13.02 -14.39
C LEU A 200 16.90 11.81 -14.15
N GLU A 201 16.32 10.69 -13.74
CA GLU A 201 17.01 9.44 -13.47
C GLU A 201 17.00 8.52 -14.69
N THR A 202 15.90 8.53 -15.46
CA THR A 202 15.67 7.58 -16.55
C THR A 202 16.02 8.15 -17.93
N ASN A 203 15.78 9.44 -18.16
CA ASN A 203 15.82 10.10 -19.48
C ASN A 203 14.91 9.42 -20.54
N PHE A 204 13.84 8.75 -20.13
CA PHE A 204 12.95 8.06 -21.05
C PHE A 204 12.28 9.02 -22.03
N GLN A 205 12.28 8.66 -23.30
CA GLN A 205 11.76 9.48 -24.37
C GLN A 205 10.29 9.20 -24.66
N GLY A 206 9.88 7.95 -24.52
CA GLY A 206 8.57 7.46 -24.87
C GLY A 206 7.80 6.87 -23.67
N ASN A 207 6.66 6.30 -24.01
CA ASN A 207 5.71 5.71 -23.07
C ASN A 207 5.04 4.51 -23.73
N SER A 208 5.84 3.47 -24.04
CA SER A 208 5.30 2.23 -24.59
C SER A 208 4.46 1.49 -23.55
N ASN A 209 3.58 0.60 -23.99
CA ASN A 209 2.80 -0.24 -23.08
C ASN A 209 3.70 -1.16 -22.24
N GLU A 210 4.77 -1.66 -22.84
CA GLU A 210 5.74 -2.51 -22.20
C GLU A 210 6.52 -1.75 -21.13
N GLN A 211 6.93 -0.52 -21.42
CA GLN A 211 7.62 0.35 -20.46
C GLN A 211 6.74 0.73 -19.27
N LEU A 212 5.46 1.03 -19.52
CA LEU A 212 4.48 1.25 -18.45
C LEU A 212 4.29 0.02 -17.56
N LEU A 213 4.45 -1.19 -18.10
CA LEU A 213 4.32 -2.44 -17.36
C LEU A 213 5.67 -3.02 -16.93
N SER A 214 6.66 -2.16 -16.73
CA SER A 214 7.99 -2.49 -16.27
C SER A 214 8.06 -2.54 -14.73
N ASN A 215 8.85 -3.46 -14.18
CA ASN A 215 9.08 -3.55 -12.74
C ASN A 215 9.97 -2.42 -12.18
N TYR A 216 10.54 -1.56 -13.04
CA TYR A 216 11.34 -0.41 -12.62
C TYR A 216 10.56 0.53 -11.70
N PHE A 217 9.27 0.75 -11.98
CA PHE A 217 8.41 1.63 -11.19
C PHE A 217 7.74 0.93 -10.00
N LEU A 218 8.08 -0.33 -9.75
CA LEU A 218 7.57 -1.07 -8.59
C LEU A 218 8.50 -0.88 -7.40
N GLU A 219 8.02 -0.19 -6.38
CA GLU A 219 8.80 0.21 -5.22
C GLU A 219 8.35 -0.51 -3.95
N LYS A 220 9.30 -0.74 -3.02
CA LYS A 220 8.95 -1.20 -1.66
C LYS A 220 8.28 -0.07 -0.88
N ALA A 221 7.08 -0.32 -0.39
CA ALA A 221 6.28 0.64 0.36
C ALA A 221 6.34 0.40 1.89
N ASN A 222 7.42 -0.15 2.40
CA ASN A 222 7.63 -0.27 3.84
C ASN A 222 7.67 1.10 4.49
N PHE A 223 7.00 1.27 5.62
CA PHE A 223 7.02 2.54 6.33
C PHE A 223 6.92 2.38 7.86
N LEU A 224 7.35 3.43 8.56
CA LEU A 224 7.04 3.72 9.96
C LEU A 224 6.36 5.08 10.03
N ARG A 225 5.17 5.13 10.63
CA ARG A 225 4.36 6.34 10.79
C ARG A 225 4.11 6.60 12.27
N MET A 226 4.24 7.87 12.69
CA MET A 226 3.68 8.34 13.94
C MET A 226 2.33 8.99 13.65
N ASP A 227 1.25 8.31 14.05
CA ASP A 227 -0.11 8.75 13.74
C ASP A 227 -0.50 9.98 14.54
N TYR A 228 -0.16 10.00 15.84
CA TYR A 228 -0.33 11.18 16.66
C TYR A 228 0.72 11.28 17.77
N PHE A 229 0.91 12.50 18.22
CA PHE A 229 1.61 12.85 19.44
C PHE A 229 0.77 13.89 20.20
N THR A 230 0.47 13.59 21.46
CA THR A 230 -0.28 14.47 22.35
C THR A 230 0.57 14.80 23.57
N PHE A 231 0.59 16.06 23.95
CA PHE A 231 1.21 16.53 25.18
C PHE A 231 0.24 17.48 25.88
N GLY A 232 0.03 17.30 27.18
CA GLY A 232 -0.94 18.10 27.89
C GLY A 232 -0.67 18.25 29.38
N TYR A 233 -1.47 19.11 30.02
CA TYR A 233 -1.40 19.40 31.42
C TYR A 233 -2.79 19.51 32.04
N ASN A 234 -2.95 18.91 33.20
CA ASN A 234 -4.18 18.96 34.02
C ASN A 234 -4.03 20.04 35.10
N PHE A 235 -4.67 21.17 34.91
CA PHE A 235 -4.79 22.20 35.93
C PHE A 235 -5.90 21.80 36.90
N LYS A 236 -5.54 21.35 38.09
CA LYS A 236 -6.49 20.93 39.14
C LYS A 236 -6.74 22.10 40.08
N ASN A 237 -7.96 22.13 40.62
CA ASN A 237 -8.34 23.03 41.71
C ASN A 237 -8.10 24.51 41.40
N MET A 238 -8.58 24.95 40.25
CA MET A 238 -8.55 26.35 39.86
C MET A 238 -9.72 27.13 40.49
N LEU A 239 -9.52 28.42 40.80
CA LEU A 239 -10.53 29.29 41.37
C LEU A 239 -11.27 28.70 42.59
N SER A 240 -10.49 28.39 43.66
CA SER A 240 -11.00 27.86 44.91
C SER A 240 -11.69 26.51 44.77
N ASP A 241 -11.07 25.58 44.06
CA ASP A 241 -11.52 24.19 43.82
C ASP A 241 -12.84 24.04 43.05
N LYS A 242 -13.27 25.08 42.36
CA LYS A 242 -14.56 25.06 41.65
C LYS A 242 -14.50 24.48 40.25
N PHE A 243 -13.34 24.48 39.61
CA PHE A 243 -13.18 23.86 38.31
C PHE A 243 -11.77 23.35 38.04
N SER A 244 -11.69 22.41 37.12
CA SER A 244 -10.41 21.88 36.58
C SER A 244 -10.37 22.13 35.08
N LEU A 245 -9.15 22.34 34.57
CA LEU A 245 -8.91 22.49 33.12
C LEU A 245 -7.92 21.44 32.65
N ASN A 246 -8.31 20.64 31.66
CA ASN A 246 -7.37 19.83 30.89
C ASN A 246 -7.02 20.57 29.59
N ALA A 247 -5.73 20.84 29.42
CA ALA A 247 -5.22 21.47 28.19
C ALA A 247 -4.30 20.47 27.48
N ALA A 248 -4.62 20.12 26.24
CA ALA A 248 -3.88 19.15 25.42
C ALA A 248 -3.58 19.71 24.04
N PHE A 249 -2.31 19.67 23.66
CA PHE A 249 -1.87 19.93 22.29
C PHE A 249 -1.60 18.62 21.59
N THR A 250 -2.23 18.43 20.43
CA THR A 250 -2.13 17.20 19.63
C THR A 250 -1.66 17.52 18.21
N ILE A 251 -0.71 16.76 17.75
CA ILE A 251 -0.27 16.73 16.35
C ILE A 251 -0.72 15.39 15.76
N ASN A 252 -1.50 15.41 14.70
CA ASN A 252 -1.83 14.20 13.93
C ASN A 252 -0.98 14.13 12.66
N ASN A 253 -0.69 12.92 12.19
CA ASN A 253 0.19 12.63 11.07
C ASN A 253 1.56 13.31 11.25
N VAL A 254 2.25 12.96 12.36
CA VAL A 254 3.47 13.64 12.82
C VAL A 254 4.60 13.47 11.81
N PHE A 255 4.86 12.22 11.39
CA PHE A 255 5.81 11.90 10.33
C PHE A 255 5.52 10.52 9.71
N VAL A 256 6.05 10.31 8.53
CA VAL A 256 6.22 9.01 7.89
C VAL A 256 7.66 8.85 7.44
N LEU A 257 8.25 7.69 7.75
CA LEU A 257 9.58 7.29 7.30
C LEU A 257 9.41 6.14 6.31
N THR A 258 9.80 6.35 5.07
CA THR A 258 9.70 5.37 3.99
C THR A 258 10.81 5.58 2.96
N LYS A 259 11.07 4.57 2.14
CA LYS A 259 11.91 4.68 0.93
C LYS A 259 11.07 4.79 -0.34
N TYR A 260 9.74 4.74 -0.24
CA TYR A 260 8.86 4.98 -1.37
C TYR A 260 9.02 6.40 -1.87
N SER A 261 9.19 6.58 -3.17
CA SER A 261 9.48 7.88 -3.78
C SER A 261 8.24 8.75 -3.98
N GLY A 262 7.04 8.17 -3.96
CA GLY A 262 5.77 8.89 -4.06
C GLY A 262 5.37 9.61 -2.77
N MET A 263 4.22 10.26 -2.78
CA MET A 263 3.77 11.14 -1.69
C MET A 263 3.42 10.41 -0.39
N ASP A 264 2.83 9.22 -0.46
CA ASP A 264 2.44 8.41 0.70
C ASP A 264 2.53 6.92 0.34
N PRO A 265 3.21 6.08 1.13
CA PRO A 265 3.34 4.65 0.86
C PRO A 265 2.04 3.87 1.06
N GLU A 266 1.03 4.42 1.74
CA GLU A 266 -0.26 3.76 2.00
C GLU A 266 -1.23 3.97 0.83
N VAL A 267 -0.93 3.34 -0.29
CA VAL A 267 -1.75 3.39 -1.50
C VAL A 267 -2.72 2.22 -1.52
N VAL A 268 -4.02 2.50 -1.44
CA VAL A 268 -5.06 1.47 -1.52
C VAL A 268 -4.99 0.77 -2.87
N GLY A 269 -4.91 -0.57 -2.87
CA GLY A 269 -4.76 -1.37 -4.08
C GLY A 269 -3.36 -1.36 -4.69
N GLY A 270 -2.43 -0.55 -4.16
CA GLY A 270 -1.02 -0.57 -4.52
C GLY A 270 -0.65 0.10 -5.84
N ILE A 271 -1.58 0.80 -6.50
CA ILE A 271 -1.30 1.57 -7.73
C ILE A 271 -1.45 3.04 -7.43
N ASP A 272 -0.33 3.79 -7.44
CA ASP A 272 -0.31 5.23 -7.17
C ASP A 272 -0.61 6.03 -8.44
N ASN A 273 -1.88 6.40 -8.58
CA ASN A 273 -2.38 7.27 -9.65
C ASN A 273 -2.49 8.74 -9.22
N ASN A 274 -1.63 9.22 -8.33
CA ASN A 274 -1.67 10.54 -7.71
C ASN A 274 -2.68 10.63 -6.55
N ILE A 275 -2.30 10.07 -5.41
CA ILE A 275 -3.08 10.18 -4.18
C ILE A 275 -2.97 11.57 -3.54
N TYR A 276 -4.03 11.99 -2.87
CA TYR A 276 -4.01 13.23 -2.10
C TYR A 276 -3.21 13.02 -0.78
N PRO A 277 -2.17 13.83 -0.50
CA PRO A 277 -1.35 13.64 0.69
C PRO A 277 -2.15 13.92 1.97
N ARG A 278 -1.86 13.14 3.02
CA ARG A 278 -2.48 13.34 4.34
C ARG A 278 -1.93 14.59 5.00
N PRO A 279 -2.78 15.56 5.40
CA PRO A 279 -2.30 16.78 6.05
C PRO A 279 -1.80 16.47 7.47
N ARG A 280 -0.83 17.27 7.93
CA ARG A 280 -0.48 17.35 9.35
C ARG A 280 -1.47 18.31 10.02
N ILE A 281 -2.10 17.85 11.11
CA ILE A 281 -3.13 18.62 11.82
C ILE A 281 -2.63 18.93 13.22
N TYR A 282 -2.70 20.19 13.60
CA TYR A 282 -2.38 20.68 14.94
C TYR A 282 -3.68 21.08 15.64
N SER A 283 -3.91 20.56 16.84
CA SER A 283 -5.11 20.81 17.62
C SER A 283 -4.77 21.22 19.04
N LEU A 284 -5.44 22.22 19.56
CA LEU A 284 -5.45 22.58 20.98
C LEU A 284 -6.83 22.24 21.56
N ASN A 285 -6.86 21.31 22.48
CA ASN A 285 -8.08 20.88 23.17
C ASN A 285 -8.08 21.44 24.59
N LEU A 286 -9.17 22.10 24.97
CA LEU A 286 -9.41 22.64 26.31
C LEU A 286 -10.71 22.03 26.84
N THR A 287 -10.62 21.26 27.92
CA THR A 287 -11.79 20.66 28.58
C THR A 287 -11.92 21.23 29.98
N PHE A 288 -13.08 21.81 30.27
CA PHE A 288 -13.42 22.40 31.57
C PHE A 288 -14.38 21.48 32.31
N ASP A 289 -14.03 21.10 33.55
CA ASP A 289 -14.87 20.32 34.47
C ASP A 289 -15.26 21.24 35.63
N PHE A 290 -16.59 21.37 35.89
CA PHE A 290 -17.19 22.26 36.87
C PHE A 290 -17.79 21.49 38.04
#